data_af71cae0691c847431e8ca3a8f7f0ac3
#
_entry.id   af71cae0691c847431e8ca3a8f7f0ac3
#
_cell.length_a   1.000
_cell.length_b   1.000
_cell.length_c   1.000
_cell.angle_alpha   90.00
_cell.angle_beta   90.00
_cell.angle_gamma   90.00
#
_symmetry.space_group_name_H-M   'P 1'
#
loop_
_entity.id
_entity.type
_entity.pdbx_description
1 polymer ?
#
loop_
_entity_poly.entity_id
_entity_poly.type
_entity_poly.pdbx_seq_one_letter_code
_entity_poly.pdbx_strand_id
1 'polypeptide(L)'
;MKSFTLNRVFFIRHLGVTLLMAALGCWFVYDGSVVYPNMDAVEFCEKHHKNVENAEQEKVNAIKRQYQFASLAFIAALAIGCHLLKVRKETLSWDDEKMVGSLTLGRDAFFKEVRSVDRRLWGKKGILRVTMNDGRKITLDAWHHPEVKELAEKFDS
;
A
#
# COMPACT_ATOMS: atom_id res chain seq x y z
N MET A 1 4.79 -6.99 29.21
CA MET A 1 4.23 -7.01 27.86
C MET A 1 4.82 -5.88 27.03
N LYS A 2 5.50 -6.19 25.92
CA LYS A 2 6.06 -5.19 25.00
C LYS A 2 5.03 -4.93 23.89
N SER A 3 4.78 -3.68 23.54
CA SER A 3 3.88 -3.30 22.43
C SER A 3 4.69 -2.93 21.20
N PHE A 4 4.16 -3.25 20.04
CA PHE A 4 4.75 -2.86 18.76
C PHE A 4 4.32 -1.44 18.41
N THR A 5 5.25 -0.68 17.86
CA THR A 5 4.98 0.67 17.36
C THR A 5 4.98 0.67 15.83
N LEU A 6 4.14 1.50 15.24
CA LEU A 6 4.14 1.67 13.78
C LEU A 6 5.42 2.41 13.36
N ASN A 7 6.14 1.85 12.41
CA ASN A 7 7.33 2.49 11.84
C ASN A 7 6.95 3.85 11.21
N ARG A 8 7.45 4.93 11.81
CA ARG A 8 7.16 6.30 11.37
C ARG A 8 7.61 6.57 9.93
N VAL A 9 8.77 6.02 9.52
CA VAL A 9 9.29 6.18 8.16
C VAL A 9 8.38 5.48 7.15
N PHE A 10 7.95 4.25 7.47
CA PHE A 10 6.98 3.52 6.67
C PHE A 10 5.69 4.34 6.49
N PHE A 11 5.13 4.85 7.59
CA PHE A 11 3.90 5.62 7.57
C PHE A 11 4.01 6.88 6.70
N ILE A 12 5.04 7.71 6.91
CA ILE A 12 5.25 8.96 6.17
C ILE A 12 5.44 8.70 4.67
N ARG A 13 6.21 7.69 4.29
CA ARG A 13 6.43 7.34 2.87
C ARG A 13 5.15 6.92 2.18
N HIS A 14 4.35 6.04 2.79
CA HIS A 14 3.10 5.57 2.20
C HIS A 14 2.04 6.67 2.17
N LEU A 15 1.97 7.52 3.19
CA LEU A 15 1.11 8.71 3.19
C LEU A 15 1.49 9.65 2.04
N GLY A 16 2.79 9.92 1.85
CA GLY A 16 3.29 10.74 0.74
C GLY A 16 2.91 10.19 -0.63
N VAL A 17 3.07 8.87 -0.83
CA VAL A 17 2.66 8.22 -2.08
C VAL A 17 1.13 8.29 -2.29
N THR A 18 0.34 8.09 -1.23
CA THR A 18 -1.12 8.21 -1.31
C THR A 18 -1.55 9.61 -1.75
N LEU A 19 -0.97 10.64 -1.14
CA LEU A 19 -1.26 12.03 -1.49
C LEU A 19 -0.82 12.38 -2.91
N LEU A 20 0.35 11.88 -3.33
CA LEU A 20 0.85 12.07 -4.70
C LEU A 20 -0.10 11.44 -5.73
N MET A 21 -0.55 10.20 -5.50
CA MET A 21 -1.50 9.53 -6.40
C MET A 21 -2.84 10.27 -6.45
N ALA A 22 -3.34 10.76 -5.32
CA ALA A 22 -4.55 11.56 -5.29
C ALA A 22 -4.39 12.87 -6.06
N ALA A 23 -3.28 13.58 -5.89
CA ALA A 23 -2.98 14.81 -6.63
C ALA A 23 -2.88 14.58 -8.14
N LEU A 24 -2.22 13.50 -8.58
CA LEU A 24 -2.17 13.10 -9.99
C LEU A 24 -3.58 12.78 -10.54
N GLY A 25 -4.41 12.09 -9.76
CA GLY A 25 -5.80 11.84 -10.14
C GLY A 25 -6.57 13.14 -10.36
N CYS A 26 -6.46 14.11 -9.44
CA CYS A 26 -7.06 15.44 -9.57
C CYS A 26 -6.54 16.19 -10.81
N TRP A 27 -5.23 16.11 -11.08
CA TRP A 27 -4.63 16.71 -12.27
C TRP A 27 -5.24 16.13 -13.56
N PHE A 28 -5.31 14.82 -13.69
CA PHE A 28 -5.92 14.19 -14.86
C PHE A 28 -7.40 14.56 -15.03
N VAL A 29 -8.16 14.65 -13.93
CA VAL A 29 -9.54 15.14 -14.00
C VAL A 29 -9.58 16.59 -14.50
N TYR A 30 -8.70 17.46 -14.00
CA TYR A 30 -8.63 18.85 -14.43
C TYR A 30 -8.29 18.97 -15.92
N ASP A 31 -7.28 18.24 -16.41
CA ASP A 31 -6.93 18.23 -17.83
C ASP A 31 -8.09 17.73 -18.70
N GLY A 32 -8.73 16.64 -18.30
CA GLY A 32 -9.86 16.06 -19.03
C GLY A 32 -11.14 16.88 -18.99
N SER A 33 -11.39 17.66 -17.91
CA SER A 33 -12.64 18.41 -17.72
C SER A 33 -12.53 19.87 -18.12
N VAL A 34 -11.35 20.46 -18.02
CA VAL A 34 -11.15 21.91 -18.19
C VAL A 34 -10.19 22.20 -19.33
N VAL A 35 -8.99 21.65 -19.30
CA VAL A 35 -7.94 22.03 -20.25
C VAL A 35 -8.27 21.57 -21.67
N TYR A 36 -8.44 20.26 -21.86
CA TYR A 36 -8.65 19.68 -23.19
C TYR A 36 -9.99 20.07 -23.83
N PRO A 37 -11.13 20.10 -23.12
CA PRO A 37 -12.39 20.54 -23.72
C PRO A 37 -12.36 22.00 -24.25
N ASN A 38 -11.64 22.90 -23.56
CA ASN A 38 -11.56 24.31 -23.91
C ASN A 38 -10.51 24.64 -24.97
N MET A 39 -9.69 23.67 -25.40
CA MET A 39 -8.70 23.82 -26.46
C MET A 39 -9.33 23.49 -27.82
N ASP A 40 -8.99 24.24 -28.88
CA ASP A 40 -9.36 23.86 -30.23
C ASP A 40 -8.77 22.49 -30.61
N ALA A 41 -9.46 21.71 -31.43
CA ALA A 41 -9.04 20.36 -31.75
C ALA A 41 -7.76 20.31 -32.60
N VAL A 42 -7.59 21.27 -33.52
CA VAL A 42 -6.38 21.38 -34.35
C VAL A 42 -5.21 21.84 -33.49
N GLU A 43 -5.40 22.88 -32.67
CA GLU A 43 -4.41 23.36 -31.72
C GLU A 43 -3.97 22.25 -30.73
N PHE A 44 -4.94 21.43 -30.25
CA PHE A 44 -4.65 20.27 -29.41
C PHE A 44 -3.73 19.28 -30.11
N CYS A 45 -4.03 18.93 -31.37
CA CYS A 45 -3.24 17.97 -32.14
C CYS A 45 -1.82 18.49 -32.42
N GLU A 46 -1.67 19.75 -32.79
CA GLU A 46 -0.36 20.38 -33.01
C GLU A 46 0.48 20.37 -31.75
N LYS A 47 -0.09 20.79 -30.61
CA LYS A 47 0.58 20.83 -29.33
C LYS A 47 1.04 19.46 -28.82
N HIS A 48 0.25 18.42 -29.10
CA HIS A 48 0.54 17.05 -28.65
C HIS A 48 1.13 16.14 -29.73
N HIS A 49 1.57 16.69 -30.85
CA HIS A 49 2.15 15.96 -32.00
C HIS A 49 1.26 14.84 -32.51
N LYS A 50 -0.06 15.10 -32.64
CA LYS A 50 -1.08 14.16 -33.11
C LYS A 50 -1.45 14.44 -34.56
N ASN A 51 -2.15 13.46 -35.19
CA ASN A 51 -2.63 13.64 -36.55
C ASN A 51 -3.80 14.63 -36.59
N VAL A 52 -3.64 15.70 -37.37
CA VAL A 52 -4.63 16.79 -37.51
C VAL A 52 -5.84 16.35 -38.36
N GLU A 53 -5.69 15.36 -39.25
CA GLU A 53 -6.79 14.90 -40.10
C GLU A 53 -8.00 14.38 -39.31
N ASN A 54 -7.75 13.85 -38.09
CA ASN A 54 -8.77 13.32 -37.19
C ASN A 54 -8.79 14.05 -35.85
N ALA A 55 -8.56 15.38 -35.86
CA ALA A 55 -8.31 16.18 -34.67
C ALA A 55 -9.39 16.01 -33.59
N GLU A 56 -10.68 16.06 -33.95
CA GLU A 56 -11.79 15.87 -33.00
C GLU A 56 -11.75 14.50 -32.31
N GLN A 57 -11.51 13.43 -33.10
CA GLN A 57 -11.43 12.06 -32.57
C GLN A 57 -10.22 11.90 -31.65
N GLU A 58 -9.07 12.45 -32.03
CA GLU A 58 -7.85 12.40 -31.18
C GLU A 58 -8.05 13.15 -29.87
N LYS A 59 -8.69 14.32 -29.90
CA LYS A 59 -9.05 15.09 -28.70
C LYS A 59 -10.00 14.30 -27.79
N VAL A 60 -11.07 13.72 -28.34
CA VAL A 60 -12.01 12.90 -27.57
C VAL A 60 -11.31 11.69 -26.94
N ASN A 61 -10.44 11.02 -27.68
CA ASN A 61 -9.68 9.89 -27.18
C ASN A 61 -8.70 10.30 -26.08
N ALA A 62 -8.10 11.49 -26.18
CA ALA A 62 -7.22 12.02 -25.14
C ALA A 62 -8.00 12.31 -23.84
N ILE A 63 -9.17 12.95 -23.93
CA ILE A 63 -10.06 13.17 -22.78
C ILE A 63 -10.42 11.86 -22.09
N LYS A 64 -10.81 10.84 -22.85
CA LYS A 64 -11.11 9.50 -22.30
C LYS A 64 -9.90 8.92 -21.56
N ARG A 65 -8.70 9.04 -22.13
CA ARG A 65 -7.46 8.58 -21.48
C ARG A 65 -7.18 9.31 -20.17
N GLN A 66 -7.45 10.63 -20.08
CA GLN A 66 -7.29 11.37 -18.84
C GLN A 66 -8.17 10.79 -17.72
N TYR A 67 -9.44 10.50 -18.00
CA TYR A 67 -10.33 9.87 -17.01
C TYR A 67 -9.90 8.45 -16.64
N GLN A 68 -9.36 7.68 -17.58
CA GLN A 68 -8.80 6.36 -17.28
C GLN A 68 -7.59 6.47 -16.33
N PHE A 69 -6.66 7.39 -16.59
CA PHE A 69 -5.52 7.63 -15.72
C PHE A 69 -5.93 8.16 -14.35
N ALA A 70 -6.90 9.07 -14.30
CA ALA A 70 -7.49 9.54 -13.05
C ALA A 70 -8.06 8.40 -12.22
N SER A 71 -8.84 7.52 -12.84
CA SER A 71 -9.43 6.35 -12.18
C SER A 71 -8.36 5.43 -11.61
N LEU A 72 -7.31 5.11 -12.38
CA LEU A 72 -6.20 4.28 -11.93
C LEU A 72 -5.44 4.93 -10.75
N ALA A 73 -5.20 6.25 -10.82
CA ALA A 73 -4.53 6.99 -9.76
C ALA A 73 -5.34 6.98 -8.45
N PHE A 74 -6.67 7.20 -8.53
CA PHE A 74 -7.54 7.16 -7.35
C PHE A 74 -7.68 5.75 -6.77
N ILE A 75 -7.78 4.71 -7.61
CA ILE A 75 -7.79 3.32 -7.14
C ILE A 75 -6.49 3.00 -6.41
N ALA A 76 -5.33 3.41 -6.95
CA ALA A 76 -4.05 3.22 -6.29
C ALA A 76 -3.97 3.97 -4.96
N ALA A 77 -4.39 5.24 -4.93
CA ALA A 77 -4.44 6.04 -3.70
C ALA A 77 -5.33 5.40 -2.64
N LEU A 78 -6.51 4.92 -3.03
CA LEU A 78 -7.45 4.25 -2.13
C LEU A 78 -6.86 2.95 -1.58
N ALA A 79 -6.27 2.12 -2.43
CA ALA A 79 -5.67 0.84 -2.02
C ALA A 79 -4.52 1.05 -1.01
N ILE A 80 -3.61 1.99 -1.30
CA ILE A 80 -2.50 2.32 -0.40
C ILE A 80 -3.01 2.95 0.89
N GLY A 81 -3.98 3.86 0.81
CA GLY A 81 -4.59 4.49 1.97
C GLY A 81 -5.31 3.50 2.89
N CYS A 82 -6.09 2.58 2.33
CA CYS A 82 -6.75 1.51 3.08
C CYS A 82 -5.72 0.58 3.76
N HIS A 83 -4.65 0.22 3.04
CA HIS A 83 -3.56 -0.57 3.64
C HIS A 83 -2.92 0.18 4.81
N LEU A 84 -2.61 1.46 4.64
CA LEU A 84 -2.01 2.30 5.68
C LEU A 84 -2.91 2.41 6.92
N LEU A 85 -4.22 2.59 6.73
CA LEU A 85 -5.20 2.63 7.82
C LEU A 85 -5.29 1.29 8.55
N LYS A 86 -5.24 0.17 7.80
CA LYS A 86 -5.22 -1.18 8.39
C LYS A 86 -3.99 -1.35 9.28
N VAL A 87 -2.80 -1.06 8.77
CA VAL A 87 -1.54 -1.19 9.55
C VAL A 87 -1.54 -0.26 10.76
N ARG A 88 -2.05 0.97 10.62
CA ARG A 88 -2.16 1.92 11.75
C ARG A 88 -3.10 1.45 12.86
N LYS A 89 -4.17 0.76 12.51
CA LYS A 89 -5.15 0.24 13.49
C LYS A 89 -4.70 -1.05 14.15
N GLU A 90 -3.63 -1.67 13.66
CA GLU A 90 -3.14 -2.90 14.24
C GLU A 90 -2.47 -2.63 15.58
N THR A 91 -2.97 -3.32 16.62
CA THR A 91 -2.34 -3.35 17.94
C THR A 91 -1.71 -4.72 18.11
N LEU A 92 -0.40 -4.77 18.11
CA LEU A 92 0.36 -5.99 18.35
C LEU A 92 1.19 -5.82 19.61
N SER A 93 1.21 -6.82 20.47
CA SER A 93 2.03 -6.86 21.68
C SER A 93 2.45 -8.29 21.99
N TRP A 94 3.49 -8.45 22.79
CA TRP A 94 4.01 -9.75 23.16
C TRP A 94 4.66 -9.73 24.53
N ASP A 95 4.70 -10.88 25.18
CA ASP A 95 5.41 -11.15 26.43
C ASP A 95 6.25 -12.42 26.30
N ASP A 96 6.53 -13.11 27.41
CA ASP A 96 7.36 -14.32 27.38
C ASP A 96 6.59 -15.57 26.94
N GLU A 97 5.26 -15.55 26.96
CA GLU A 97 4.42 -16.70 26.68
C GLU A 97 3.66 -16.59 25.36
N LYS A 98 3.25 -15.37 24.96
CA LYS A 98 2.32 -15.19 23.84
C LYS A 98 2.47 -13.87 23.11
N MET A 99 1.93 -13.85 21.90
CA MET A 99 1.64 -12.65 21.13
C MET A 99 0.14 -12.35 21.18
N VAL A 100 -0.22 -11.08 21.31
CA VAL A 100 -1.60 -10.57 21.29
C VAL A 100 -1.71 -9.52 20.20
N GLY A 101 -2.71 -9.63 19.34
CA GLY A 101 -2.91 -8.68 18.23
C GLY A 101 -4.34 -8.67 17.73
N SER A 102 -4.77 -7.49 17.27
CA SER A 102 -6.16 -7.27 16.89
C SER A 102 -6.51 -7.77 15.48
N LEU A 103 -5.61 -7.60 14.51
CA LEU A 103 -5.91 -7.87 13.09
C LEU A 103 -5.12 -9.06 12.53
N THR A 104 -3.81 -9.10 12.80
CA THR A 104 -2.92 -10.12 12.24
C THR A 104 -3.09 -11.46 12.95
N LEU A 105 -3.35 -11.45 14.25
CA LEU A 105 -3.45 -12.67 15.05
C LEU A 105 -4.87 -13.22 15.14
N GLY A 106 -5.88 -12.35 15.12
CA GLY A 106 -7.30 -12.70 15.33
C GLY A 106 -7.61 -13.18 16.75
N ARG A 107 -6.70 -13.93 17.38
CA ARG A 107 -6.70 -14.36 18.78
C ARG A 107 -5.26 -14.48 19.28
N ASP A 108 -5.07 -14.63 20.58
CA ASP A 108 -3.77 -14.84 21.19
C ASP A 108 -3.01 -16.02 20.52
N ALA A 109 -1.71 -15.85 20.33
CA ALA A 109 -0.83 -16.85 19.75
C ALA A 109 0.28 -17.19 20.75
N PHE A 110 0.17 -18.37 21.39
CA PHE A 110 1.15 -18.82 22.37
C PHE A 110 2.40 -19.37 21.68
N PHE A 111 3.59 -19.03 22.16
CA PHE A 111 4.85 -19.48 21.57
C PHE A 111 4.99 -21.00 21.59
N LYS A 112 4.49 -21.67 22.63
CA LYS A 112 4.46 -23.15 22.72
C LYS A 112 3.60 -23.83 21.65
N GLU A 113 2.71 -23.09 21.00
CA GLU A 113 1.84 -23.57 19.91
C GLU A 113 2.42 -23.29 18.52
N VAL A 114 3.63 -22.76 18.45
CA VAL A 114 4.31 -22.53 17.17
C VAL A 114 4.79 -23.87 16.60
N ARG A 115 4.33 -24.20 15.40
CA ARG A 115 4.70 -25.38 14.66
C ARG A 115 5.97 -25.19 13.84
N SER A 116 6.09 -24.05 13.18
CA SER A 116 7.24 -23.73 12.34
C SER A 116 7.36 -22.23 12.09
N VAL A 117 8.60 -21.79 11.85
CA VAL A 117 8.94 -20.41 11.52
C VAL A 117 9.67 -20.37 10.18
N ASP A 118 9.08 -19.71 9.17
CA ASP A 118 9.67 -19.52 7.86
C ASP A 118 10.40 -18.19 7.78
N ARG A 119 11.73 -18.26 7.62
CA ARG A 119 12.64 -17.11 7.58
C ARG A 119 13.19 -16.81 6.18
N ARG A 120 12.70 -17.45 5.13
CA ARG A 120 13.22 -17.26 3.75
C ARG A 120 13.20 -15.80 3.29
N LEU A 121 12.25 -15.02 3.78
CA LEU A 121 12.12 -13.60 3.46
C LEU A 121 12.72 -12.68 4.53
N TRP A 122 13.23 -13.24 5.65
CA TRP A 122 13.73 -12.46 6.76
C TRP A 122 14.91 -11.56 6.36
N GLY A 123 15.99 -12.15 5.81
CA GLY A 123 17.20 -11.41 5.43
C GLY A 123 16.99 -10.38 4.32
N LYS A 124 16.03 -10.61 3.41
CA LYS A 124 15.78 -9.71 2.26
C LYS A 124 14.71 -8.67 2.51
N LYS A 125 13.66 -9.02 3.26
CA LYS A 125 12.45 -8.18 3.42
C LYS A 125 12.07 -7.91 4.87
N GLY A 126 12.72 -8.54 5.85
CA GLY A 126 12.35 -8.44 7.26
C GLY A 126 10.99 -9.10 7.58
N ILE A 127 10.57 -10.08 6.75
CA ILE A 127 9.28 -10.78 6.90
C ILE A 127 9.52 -12.14 7.52
N LEU A 128 8.83 -12.38 8.64
CA LEU A 128 8.77 -13.65 9.35
C LEU A 128 7.38 -14.26 9.19
N ARG A 129 7.29 -15.54 8.84
CA ARG A 129 6.02 -16.26 8.76
C ARG A 129 6.00 -17.37 9.80
N VAL A 130 5.09 -17.26 10.73
CA VAL A 130 4.89 -18.21 11.83
C VAL A 130 3.67 -19.06 11.52
N THR A 131 3.82 -20.38 11.55
CA THR A 131 2.71 -21.33 11.43
C THR A 131 2.43 -21.90 12.79
N MET A 132 1.18 -21.80 13.24
CA MET A 132 0.71 -22.32 14.52
C MET A 132 0.27 -23.78 14.38
N ASN A 133 0.17 -24.51 15.49
CA ASN A 133 -0.31 -25.90 15.52
C ASN A 133 -1.76 -26.05 15.01
N ASP A 134 -2.57 -25.02 15.16
CA ASP A 134 -3.96 -24.96 14.65
C ASP A 134 -4.04 -24.62 13.14
N GLY A 135 -2.90 -24.52 12.45
CA GLY A 135 -2.80 -24.23 11.01
C GLY A 135 -2.85 -22.74 10.66
N ARG A 136 -3.07 -21.84 11.61
CA ARG A 136 -3.00 -20.36 11.35
C ARG A 136 -1.60 -19.99 10.89
N LYS A 137 -1.56 -19.06 9.93
CA LYS A 137 -0.31 -18.46 9.44
C LYS A 137 -0.30 -16.96 9.82
N ILE A 138 0.69 -16.58 10.61
CA ILE A 138 0.92 -15.22 11.08
C ILE A 138 2.09 -14.64 10.29
N THR A 139 1.89 -13.48 9.68
CA THR A 139 2.98 -12.78 8.98
C THR A 139 3.36 -11.55 9.80
N LEU A 140 4.60 -11.53 10.26
CA LEU A 140 5.19 -10.43 11.02
C LEU A 140 6.16 -9.68 10.10
N ASP A 141 6.05 -8.36 10.04
CA ASP A 141 6.83 -7.51 9.14
C ASP A 141 7.58 -6.44 9.94
N ALA A 142 8.91 -6.55 9.96
CA ALA A 142 9.79 -5.62 10.65
C ALA A 142 9.81 -4.22 9.99
N TRP A 143 9.33 -4.10 8.76
CA TRP A 143 9.17 -2.81 8.12
C TRP A 143 7.96 -2.03 8.66
N HIS A 144 6.89 -2.75 9.00
CA HIS A 144 5.72 -2.17 9.67
C HIS A 144 6.01 -1.92 11.16
N HIS A 145 6.62 -2.88 11.83
CA HIS A 145 6.87 -2.90 13.26
C HIS A 145 8.32 -3.30 13.54
N PRO A 146 9.22 -2.35 13.82
CA PRO A 146 10.65 -2.63 14.05
C PRO A 146 10.91 -3.65 15.15
N GLU A 147 10.05 -3.71 16.17
CA GLU A 147 10.14 -4.62 17.31
C GLU A 147 10.01 -6.11 16.94
N VAL A 148 9.54 -6.41 15.73
CA VAL A 148 9.53 -7.78 15.17
C VAL A 148 10.95 -8.36 15.13
N LYS A 149 12.00 -7.53 15.06
CA LYS A 149 13.39 -7.99 15.11
C LYS A 149 13.72 -8.67 16.44
N GLU A 150 13.32 -8.03 17.55
CA GLU A 150 13.52 -8.63 18.89
C GLU A 150 12.69 -9.91 19.08
N LEU A 151 11.44 -9.88 18.55
CA LEU A 151 10.59 -11.07 18.59
C LEU A 151 11.15 -12.23 17.78
N ALA A 152 11.81 -11.95 16.66
CA ALA A 152 12.43 -12.98 15.85
C ALA A 152 13.52 -13.78 16.58
N GLU A 153 14.25 -13.12 17.51
CA GLU A 153 15.28 -13.76 18.33
C GLU A 153 14.69 -14.80 19.30
N LYS A 154 13.45 -14.59 19.78
CA LYS A 154 12.76 -15.57 20.64
C LYS A 154 12.42 -16.89 19.93
N PHE A 155 12.33 -16.89 18.61
CA PHE A 155 12.12 -18.11 17.83
C PHE A 155 13.43 -18.84 17.51
N ASP A 156 14.58 -18.35 17.95
CA ASP A 156 15.90 -18.99 17.82
C ASP A 156 16.31 -19.73 19.10
N SER A 157 15.63 -19.45 20.21
CA SER A 157 15.84 -20.09 21.52
C SER A 157 14.95 -21.33 21.68
#